data_3471359b63aef4bfc4a736784c87998b
#
_entry.id   3471359b63aef4bfc4a736784c87998b
#
_cell.length_a   1.000
_cell.length_b   1.000
_cell.length_c   1.000
_cell.angle_alpha   90.00
_cell.angle_beta   90.00
_cell.angle_gamma   90.00
#
_symmetry.space_group_name_H-M   'P 1'
#
loop_
_entity.id
_entity.type
_entity.pdbx_description
1 polymer ?
#
loop_
_entity_poly.entity_id
_entity_poly.type
_entity_poly.pdbx_seq_one_letter_code
_entity_poly.pdbx_strand_id
1 'polypeptide(L)'
;MKITSLKQQIKNPERVSIFVDGKYSFSLSLDELVKHKLAKEQELSEAQVKKFKKISEDGKLRARSLEWLLNRPHSTREFKDYLYRKKADPELSEQLIKEFSAKKYLDDAKFAAWFIELKGRKNRSRRAIRAELLKKGITGEVLDEALAEGEIDEQAALKEIIAKKQKHSRYQNDPLKLAKYLTSQGFSYDLVKKLLAKNTPED
;
A
#
# COMPACT_ATOMS: atom_id res chain seq x y z
N MET A 1 -31.00 27.77 7.60
CA MET A 1 -30.95 26.39 8.11
C MET A 1 -30.37 26.40 9.51
N LYS A 2 -30.97 25.66 10.44
CA LYS A 2 -30.59 25.73 11.87
C LYS A 2 -30.02 24.41 12.38
N ILE A 3 -28.92 24.44 13.13
CA ILE A 3 -28.38 23.26 13.80
C ILE A 3 -29.36 22.89 14.93
N THR A 4 -30.03 21.75 14.78
CA THR A 4 -31.02 21.29 15.75
C THR A 4 -30.43 20.36 16.80
N SER A 5 -29.38 19.63 16.45
CA SER A 5 -28.76 18.68 17.39
C SER A 5 -27.31 18.34 16.99
N LEU A 6 -26.47 18.09 18.01
CA LEU A 6 -25.12 17.60 17.92
C LEU A 6 -25.05 16.29 18.71
N LYS A 7 -24.68 15.18 18.06
CA LYS A 7 -24.61 13.84 18.71
C LYS A 7 -23.26 13.21 18.47
N GLN A 8 -22.53 12.90 19.53
CA GLN A 8 -21.31 12.13 19.45
C GLN A 8 -21.60 10.73 18.87
N GLN A 9 -20.72 10.23 18.01
CA GLN A 9 -20.92 8.91 17.39
C GLN A 9 -20.47 7.81 18.34
N ILE A 10 -21.30 6.79 18.55
CA ILE A 10 -21.00 5.66 19.44
C ILE A 10 -19.76 4.88 18.95
N LYS A 11 -19.69 4.62 17.64
CA LYS A 11 -18.57 3.84 17.05
C LYS A 11 -17.28 4.65 16.82
N ASN A 12 -17.39 5.97 16.87
CA ASN A 12 -16.23 6.85 16.70
C ASN A 12 -16.43 8.11 17.58
N PRO A 13 -16.02 8.05 18.85
CA PRO A 13 -16.20 9.15 19.81
C PRO A 13 -15.52 10.46 19.39
N GLU A 14 -14.50 10.39 18.54
CA GLU A 14 -13.82 11.58 18.00
C GLU A 14 -14.67 12.35 16.95
N ARG A 15 -15.86 11.86 16.62
CA ARG A 15 -16.73 12.49 15.64
C ARG A 15 -18.11 12.80 16.17
N VAL A 16 -18.63 13.96 15.72
CA VAL A 16 -19.96 14.46 16.08
C VAL A 16 -20.82 14.53 14.83
N SER A 17 -22.00 13.93 14.89
CA SER A 17 -23.04 14.04 13.87
C SER A 17 -23.83 15.34 14.08
N ILE A 18 -23.94 16.14 13.04
CA ILE A 18 -24.65 17.42 13.04
C ILE A 18 -25.96 17.26 12.29
N PHE A 19 -27.04 17.64 12.97
CA PHE A 19 -28.39 17.64 12.44
C PHE A 19 -28.81 19.09 12.14
N VAL A 20 -29.25 19.33 10.93
CA VAL A 20 -29.76 20.63 10.46
C VAL A 20 -31.21 20.47 10.11
N ASP A 21 -32.07 21.36 10.65
CA ASP A 21 -33.52 21.34 10.47
C ASP A 21 -34.17 19.97 10.74
N GLY A 22 -33.69 19.29 11.82
CA GLY A 22 -34.16 17.98 12.27
C GLY A 22 -33.59 16.77 11.52
N LYS A 23 -32.84 16.97 10.44
CA LYS A 23 -32.27 15.88 9.62
C LYS A 23 -30.77 15.81 9.75
N TYR A 24 -30.18 14.57 9.71
CA TYR A 24 -28.75 14.41 9.62
C TYR A 24 -28.21 15.13 8.37
N SER A 25 -27.16 15.93 8.54
CA SER A 25 -26.59 16.71 7.46
C SER A 25 -25.13 16.31 7.18
N PHE A 26 -24.28 16.34 8.20
CA PHE A 26 -22.84 15.99 8.09
C PHE A 26 -22.29 15.59 9.45
N SER A 27 -21.02 15.15 9.48
CA SER A 27 -20.31 14.88 10.73
C SER A 27 -18.90 15.47 10.69
N LEU A 28 -18.43 16.02 11.80
CA LEU A 28 -17.10 16.62 11.92
C LEU A 28 -16.32 15.92 13.04
N SER A 29 -14.99 16.04 13.03
CA SER A 29 -14.18 15.72 14.20
C SER A 29 -14.45 16.72 15.32
N LEU A 30 -14.10 16.36 16.57
CA LEU A 30 -14.18 17.29 17.70
C LEU A 30 -13.35 18.54 17.44
N ASP A 31 -12.16 18.40 16.88
CA ASP A 31 -11.27 19.51 16.54
C ASP A 31 -11.92 20.46 15.51
N GLU A 32 -12.54 19.91 14.46
CA GLU A 32 -13.25 20.70 13.46
C GLU A 32 -14.48 21.39 14.04
N LEU A 33 -15.21 20.71 14.93
CA LEU A 33 -16.36 21.31 15.62
C LEU A 33 -15.94 22.53 16.44
N VAL A 34 -14.87 22.40 17.23
CA VAL A 34 -14.30 23.48 18.04
C VAL A 34 -13.71 24.60 17.17
N LYS A 35 -12.93 24.24 16.16
CA LYS A 35 -12.32 25.20 15.21
C LYS A 35 -13.35 26.08 14.54
N HIS A 36 -14.48 25.50 14.15
CA HIS A 36 -15.55 26.22 13.48
C HIS A 36 -16.61 26.78 14.44
N LYS A 37 -16.44 26.59 15.75
CA LYS A 37 -17.32 27.09 16.81
C LYS A 37 -18.80 26.75 16.56
N LEU A 38 -19.06 25.50 16.10
CA LEU A 38 -20.42 25.07 15.81
C LEU A 38 -21.15 24.71 17.10
N ALA A 39 -22.35 25.25 17.26
CA ALA A 39 -23.21 25.06 18.44
C ALA A 39 -24.66 24.75 18.04
N LYS A 40 -25.39 24.14 18.96
CA LYS A 40 -26.84 23.96 18.82
C LYS A 40 -27.52 25.32 18.70
N GLU A 41 -28.59 25.39 17.93
CA GLU A 41 -29.40 26.59 17.64
C GLU A 41 -28.70 27.60 16.70
N GLN A 42 -27.48 27.35 16.28
CA GLN A 42 -26.76 28.22 15.33
C GLN A 42 -27.38 28.14 13.93
N GLU A 43 -27.53 29.28 13.30
CA GLU A 43 -28.00 29.40 11.92
C GLU A 43 -26.82 29.24 10.94
N LEU A 44 -27.02 28.46 9.90
CA LEU A 44 -26.05 28.24 8.81
C LEU A 44 -26.69 28.66 7.48
N SER A 45 -25.89 29.29 6.63
CA SER A 45 -26.24 29.47 5.22
C SER A 45 -26.10 28.16 4.45
N GLU A 46 -26.72 28.04 3.29
CA GLU A 46 -26.54 26.89 2.38
C GLU A 46 -25.09 26.68 1.98
N ALA A 47 -24.40 27.77 1.73
CA ALA A 47 -22.95 27.72 1.40
C ALA A 47 -22.12 27.14 2.56
N GLN A 48 -22.43 27.51 3.80
CA GLN A 48 -21.76 26.94 4.98
C GLN A 48 -22.08 25.45 5.15
N VAL A 49 -23.31 25.03 4.96
CA VAL A 49 -23.70 23.61 5.01
C VAL A 49 -22.95 22.81 3.93
N LYS A 50 -22.86 23.33 2.70
CA LYS A 50 -22.10 22.70 1.60
C LYS A 50 -20.62 22.59 1.95
N LYS A 51 -20.03 23.65 2.50
CA LYS A 51 -18.63 23.65 2.97
C LYS A 51 -18.39 22.58 4.03
N PHE A 52 -19.25 22.48 5.05
CA PHE A 52 -19.12 21.50 6.13
C PHE A 52 -19.35 20.08 5.66
N LYS A 53 -20.22 19.84 4.67
CA LYS A 53 -20.35 18.53 4.02
C LYS A 53 -19.05 18.12 3.33
N LYS A 54 -18.39 19.03 2.61
CA LYS A 54 -17.08 18.74 2.01
C LYS A 54 -16.03 18.40 3.07
N ILE A 55 -15.91 19.22 4.11
CA ILE A 55 -14.98 18.94 5.25
C ILE A 55 -15.28 17.57 5.87
N SER A 56 -16.56 17.22 6.02
CA SER A 56 -16.99 15.93 6.54
C SER A 56 -16.52 14.76 5.66
N GLU A 57 -16.63 14.87 4.35
CA GLU A 57 -16.22 13.87 3.37
C GLU A 57 -14.70 13.73 3.35
N ASP A 58 -13.97 14.84 3.35
CA ASP A 58 -12.51 14.89 3.39
C ASP A 58 -11.97 14.25 4.67
N GLY A 59 -12.56 14.58 5.83
CA GLY A 59 -12.20 13.98 7.12
C GLY A 59 -12.49 12.48 7.19
N LYS A 60 -13.58 12.00 6.58
CA LYS A 60 -13.86 10.55 6.46
C LYS A 60 -12.86 9.86 5.55
N LEU A 61 -12.49 10.48 4.44
CA LEU A 61 -11.49 9.94 3.53
C LEU A 61 -10.13 9.86 4.22
N ARG A 62 -9.72 10.92 4.93
CA ARG A 62 -8.47 10.95 5.70
C ARG A 62 -8.40 9.80 6.72
N ALA A 63 -9.46 9.59 7.50
CA ALA A 63 -9.52 8.50 8.49
C ALA A 63 -9.38 7.12 7.83
N ARG A 64 -10.14 6.86 6.76
CA ARG A 64 -10.06 5.60 5.99
C ARG A 64 -8.70 5.41 5.32
N SER A 65 -8.07 6.50 4.88
CA SER A 65 -6.72 6.46 4.30
C SER A 65 -5.68 6.06 5.33
N LEU A 66 -5.76 6.59 6.55
CA LEU A 66 -4.88 6.22 7.64
C LEU A 66 -5.07 4.75 8.04
N GLU A 67 -6.32 4.31 8.20
CA GLU A 67 -6.65 2.90 8.49
C GLU A 67 -6.06 1.96 7.42
N TRP A 68 -6.19 2.33 6.14
CA TRP A 68 -5.65 1.57 5.03
C TRP A 68 -4.10 1.51 5.07
N LEU A 69 -3.43 2.62 5.38
CA LEU A 69 -1.97 2.68 5.50
C LEU A 69 -1.44 1.85 6.68
N LEU A 70 -2.21 1.74 7.77
CA LEU A 70 -1.82 0.99 8.97
C LEU A 70 -1.92 -0.54 8.79
N ASN A 71 -2.67 -1.03 7.80
CA ASN A 71 -2.82 -2.47 7.57
C ASN A 71 -1.51 -3.15 7.13
N ARG A 72 -0.66 -2.47 6.38
CA ARG A 72 0.68 -2.89 5.96
C ARG A 72 1.47 -1.70 5.42
N PRO A 73 2.78 -1.82 5.20
CA PRO A 73 3.51 -0.83 4.40
C PRO A 73 2.92 -0.68 2.98
N HIS A 74 2.84 0.55 2.51
CA HIS A 74 2.36 0.90 1.16
C HIS A 74 3.33 1.88 0.50
N SER A 75 3.50 1.77 -0.83
CA SER A 75 4.28 2.77 -1.56
C SER A 75 3.45 4.04 -1.79
N THR A 76 4.16 5.15 -2.00
CA THR A 76 3.56 6.43 -2.39
C THR A 76 2.69 6.28 -3.65
N ARG A 77 3.12 5.46 -4.62
CA ARG A 77 2.33 5.16 -5.82
C ARG A 77 1.06 4.39 -5.50
N GLU A 78 1.12 3.35 -4.65
CA GLU A 78 -0.07 2.61 -4.23
C GLU A 78 -1.09 3.52 -3.53
N PHE A 79 -0.60 4.48 -2.74
CA PHE A 79 -1.48 5.42 -2.05
C PHE A 79 -2.10 6.44 -3.02
N LYS A 80 -1.36 6.94 -4.01
CA LYS A 80 -1.91 7.76 -5.10
C LYS A 80 -3.02 7.03 -5.85
N ASP A 81 -2.78 5.77 -6.21
CA ASP A 81 -3.77 4.92 -6.89
C ASP A 81 -5.00 4.67 -6.00
N TYR A 82 -4.82 4.53 -4.69
CA TYR A 82 -5.92 4.41 -3.72
C TYR A 82 -6.78 5.68 -3.70
N LEU A 83 -6.17 6.86 -3.57
CA LEU A 83 -6.87 8.16 -3.54
C LEU A 83 -7.61 8.41 -4.86
N TYR A 84 -6.99 8.12 -5.99
CA TYR A 84 -7.62 8.21 -7.31
C TYR A 84 -8.89 7.34 -7.40
N ARG A 85 -8.82 6.08 -6.98
CA ARG A 85 -10.00 5.19 -6.94
C ARG A 85 -11.10 5.69 -6.00
N LYS A 86 -10.74 6.41 -4.94
CA LYS A 86 -11.68 7.06 -4.03
C LYS A 86 -12.22 8.38 -4.58
N LYS A 87 -11.79 8.80 -5.77
CA LYS A 87 -12.17 10.07 -6.40
C LYS A 87 -11.84 11.27 -5.49
N ALA A 88 -10.71 11.18 -4.80
CA ALA A 88 -10.24 12.28 -3.96
C ALA A 88 -9.92 13.52 -4.80
N ASP A 89 -10.22 14.67 -4.26
CA ASP A 89 -9.81 15.95 -4.84
C ASP A 89 -8.27 15.99 -4.94
N PRO A 90 -7.68 16.48 -6.06
CA PRO A 90 -6.23 16.54 -6.23
C PRO A 90 -5.52 17.28 -5.10
N GLU A 91 -6.04 18.43 -4.67
CA GLU A 91 -5.46 19.22 -3.58
C GLU A 91 -5.47 18.45 -2.26
N LEU A 92 -6.58 17.79 -1.92
CA LEU A 92 -6.68 16.92 -0.75
C LEU A 92 -5.71 15.74 -0.86
N SER A 93 -5.54 15.17 -2.05
CA SER A 93 -4.62 14.05 -2.28
C SER A 93 -3.16 14.46 -1.98
N GLU A 94 -2.73 15.63 -2.44
CA GLU A 94 -1.40 16.17 -2.16
C GLU A 94 -1.21 16.45 -0.66
N GLN A 95 -2.20 17.04 -0.01
CA GLN A 95 -2.18 17.30 1.43
C GLN A 95 -2.04 16.00 2.23
N LEU A 96 -2.83 14.95 1.90
CA LEU A 96 -2.77 13.66 2.58
C LEU A 96 -1.43 12.95 2.37
N ILE A 97 -0.88 12.98 1.15
CA ILE A 97 0.44 12.40 0.86
C ILE A 97 1.51 13.11 1.71
N LYS A 98 1.52 14.44 1.69
CA LYS A 98 2.47 15.23 2.49
C LYS A 98 2.34 14.96 3.99
N GLU A 99 1.10 14.96 4.51
CA GLU A 99 0.84 14.70 5.92
C GLU A 99 1.34 13.31 6.35
N PHE A 100 0.95 12.27 5.61
CA PHE A 100 1.27 10.90 5.98
C PHE A 100 2.74 10.55 5.75
N SER A 101 3.40 11.19 4.79
CA SER A 101 4.86 11.07 4.63
C SER A 101 5.60 11.75 5.79
N ALA A 102 5.21 12.95 6.19
CA ALA A 102 5.82 13.64 7.34
C ALA A 102 5.66 12.86 8.65
N LYS A 103 4.54 12.16 8.82
CA LYS A 103 4.26 11.29 9.98
C LYS A 103 4.82 9.87 9.85
N LYS A 104 5.55 9.56 8.77
CA LYS A 104 6.12 8.22 8.50
C LYS A 104 5.09 7.08 8.41
N TYR A 105 3.83 7.39 8.16
CA TYR A 105 2.82 6.39 7.78
C TYR A 105 2.97 5.96 6.32
N LEU A 106 3.50 6.86 5.48
CA LEU A 106 3.83 6.62 4.08
C LEU A 106 5.35 6.77 3.94
N ASP A 107 6.03 5.65 3.63
CA ASP A 107 7.49 5.56 3.60
C ASP A 107 7.91 4.51 2.56
N ASP A 108 8.46 4.96 1.45
CA ASP A 108 8.83 4.11 0.32
C ASP A 108 10.02 3.18 0.65
N ALA A 109 10.95 3.58 1.52
CA ALA A 109 12.05 2.73 1.96
C ALA A 109 11.53 1.59 2.84
N LYS A 110 10.68 1.90 3.81
CA LYS A 110 10.02 0.90 4.65
C LYS A 110 9.16 -0.08 3.83
N PHE A 111 8.46 0.44 2.81
CA PHE A 111 7.70 -0.40 1.89
C PHE A 111 8.62 -1.33 1.10
N ALA A 112 9.74 -0.82 0.57
CA ALA A 112 10.67 -1.61 -0.23
C ALA A 112 11.29 -2.75 0.60
N ALA A 113 11.75 -2.48 1.83
CA ALA A 113 12.29 -3.48 2.73
C ALA A 113 11.26 -4.59 3.03
N TRP A 114 10.04 -4.21 3.42
CA TRP A 114 8.94 -5.16 3.65
C TRP A 114 8.61 -6.00 2.40
N PHE A 115 8.60 -5.35 1.22
CA PHE A 115 8.27 -6.03 -0.03
C PHE A 115 9.34 -7.06 -0.42
N ILE A 116 10.63 -6.73 -0.24
CA ILE A 116 11.75 -7.63 -0.49
C ILE A 116 11.64 -8.87 0.40
N GLU A 117 11.42 -8.69 1.70
CA GLU A 117 11.23 -9.80 2.64
C GLU A 117 10.04 -10.68 2.23
N LEU A 118 8.89 -10.07 1.94
CA LEU A 118 7.69 -10.80 1.50
C LEU A 118 7.93 -11.62 0.23
N LYS A 119 8.69 -11.09 -0.74
CA LYS A 119 8.96 -11.74 -2.03
C LYS A 119 10.10 -12.75 -1.93
N GLY A 120 11.09 -12.49 -1.07
CA GLY A 120 12.15 -13.44 -0.74
C GLY A 120 11.57 -14.74 -0.19
N ARG A 121 10.65 -14.67 0.78
CA ARG A 121 9.93 -15.83 1.32
C ARG A 121 9.12 -16.62 0.26
N LYS A 122 8.84 -16.00 -0.90
CA LYS A 122 8.17 -16.65 -2.04
C LYS A 122 9.14 -17.11 -3.13
N ASN A 123 10.41 -17.22 -2.81
CA ASN A 123 11.45 -17.67 -3.73
C ASN A 123 11.53 -16.86 -5.04
N ARG A 124 11.30 -15.53 -4.96
CA ARG A 124 11.44 -14.67 -6.14
C ARG A 124 12.89 -14.25 -6.32
N SER A 125 13.34 -14.22 -7.59
CA SER A 125 14.68 -13.71 -7.90
C SER A 125 14.80 -12.21 -7.60
N ARG A 126 16.02 -11.74 -7.31
CA ARG A 126 16.36 -10.32 -7.11
C ARG A 126 15.90 -9.47 -8.30
N ARG A 127 16.10 -9.96 -9.53
CA ARG A 127 15.69 -9.28 -10.76
C ARG A 127 14.16 -9.14 -10.83
N ALA A 128 13.42 -10.17 -10.47
CA ALA A 128 11.95 -10.12 -10.44
C ALA A 128 11.46 -9.15 -9.37
N ILE A 129 12.04 -9.16 -8.17
CA ILE A 129 11.71 -8.25 -7.07
C ILE A 129 11.98 -6.80 -7.50
N ARG A 130 13.14 -6.51 -8.10
CA ARG A 130 13.49 -5.19 -8.66
C ARG A 130 12.41 -4.70 -9.65
N ALA A 131 12.03 -5.54 -10.60
CA ALA A 131 11.03 -5.19 -11.60
C ALA A 131 9.65 -4.91 -10.97
N GLU A 132 9.26 -5.66 -9.94
CA GLU A 132 8.02 -5.44 -9.22
C GLU A 132 8.06 -4.14 -8.39
N LEU A 133 9.19 -3.83 -7.73
CA LEU A 133 9.38 -2.57 -7.00
C LEU A 133 9.30 -1.34 -7.91
N LEU A 134 9.94 -1.41 -9.10
CA LEU A 134 9.80 -0.36 -10.12
C LEU A 134 8.34 -0.12 -10.52
N LYS A 135 7.55 -1.17 -10.70
CA LYS A 135 6.11 -1.08 -10.97
C LYS A 135 5.33 -0.44 -9.81
N LYS A 136 5.87 -0.54 -8.59
CA LYS A 136 5.30 0.09 -7.39
C LYS A 136 5.77 1.53 -7.17
N GLY A 137 6.57 2.06 -8.10
CA GLY A 137 7.07 3.43 -8.05
C GLY A 137 8.31 3.62 -7.18
N ILE A 138 8.94 2.53 -6.75
CA ILE A 138 10.22 2.58 -6.02
C ILE A 138 11.34 2.66 -7.04
N THR A 139 12.11 3.74 -7.02
CA THR A 139 13.16 4.06 -8.01
C THR A 139 14.38 4.68 -7.34
N GLY A 140 15.47 4.84 -8.11
CA GLY A 140 16.69 5.52 -7.68
C GLY A 140 17.33 4.90 -6.45
N GLU A 141 17.90 5.74 -5.61
CA GLU A 141 18.66 5.38 -4.42
C GLU A 141 17.86 4.46 -3.47
N VAL A 142 16.60 4.78 -3.21
CA VAL A 142 15.72 3.96 -2.35
C VAL A 142 15.61 2.51 -2.84
N LEU A 143 15.53 2.30 -4.16
CA LEU A 143 15.48 0.95 -4.74
C LEU A 143 16.81 0.23 -4.59
N ASP A 144 17.93 0.92 -4.88
CA ASP A 144 19.25 0.32 -4.89
C ASP A 144 19.71 -0.01 -3.46
N GLU A 145 19.49 0.88 -2.50
CA GLU A 145 19.74 0.65 -1.07
C GLU A 145 18.90 -0.50 -0.52
N ALA A 146 17.58 -0.49 -0.75
CA ALA A 146 16.72 -1.56 -0.27
C ALA A 146 17.11 -2.93 -0.82
N LEU A 147 17.54 -3.01 -2.09
CA LEU A 147 18.04 -4.26 -2.68
C LEU A 147 19.43 -4.64 -2.14
N ALA A 148 20.29 -3.69 -1.78
CA ALA A 148 21.59 -3.97 -1.21
C ALA A 148 21.49 -4.52 0.22
N GLU A 149 20.61 -3.93 1.04
CA GLU A 149 20.37 -4.32 2.43
C GLU A 149 19.51 -5.59 2.55
N GLY A 150 18.65 -5.83 1.55
CA GLY A 150 17.70 -6.94 1.59
C GLY A 150 18.36 -8.31 1.44
N GLU A 151 18.10 -9.20 2.39
CA GLU A 151 18.56 -10.59 2.35
C GLU A 151 17.75 -11.41 1.33
N ILE A 152 18.31 -11.57 0.12
CA ILE A 152 17.73 -12.39 -0.95
C ILE A 152 18.69 -13.54 -1.23
N ASP A 153 18.44 -14.71 -0.66
CA ASP A 153 19.18 -15.93 -0.99
C ASP A 153 18.63 -16.56 -2.28
N GLU A 154 19.13 -16.08 -3.43
CA GLU A 154 18.74 -16.62 -4.73
C GLU A 154 19.13 -18.08 -4.92
N GLN A 155 20.20 -18.54 -4.24
CA GLN A 155 20.65 -19.92 -4.34
C GLN A 155 19.70 -20.88 -3.62
N ALA A 156 19.28 -20.55 -2.40
CA ALA A 156 18.28 -21.33 -1.67
C ALA A 156 16.93 -21.31 -2.38
N ALA A 157 16.48 -20.13 -2.80
CA ALA A 157 15.23 -19.96 -3.56
C ALA A 157 15.20 -20.84 -4.82
N LEU A 158 16.29 -20.83 -5.58
CA LEU A 158 16.38 -21.57 -6.82
C LEU A 158 16.42 -23.10 -6.57
N LYS A 159 17.13 -23.56 -5.54
CA LYS A 159 17.13 -24.98 -5.13
C LYS A 159 15.71 -25.48 -4.82
N GLU A 160 14.96 -24.71 -4.03
CA GLU A 160 13.58 -25.07 -3.72
C GLU A 160 12.68 -25.13 -4.96
N ILE A 161 12.82 -24.16 -5.87
CA ILE A 161 12.03 -24.15 -7.11
C ILE A 161 12.40 -25.36 -7.98
N ILE A 162 13.69 -25.68 -8.15
CA ILE A 162 14.17 -26.84 -8.90
C ILE A 162 13.55 -28.11 -8.32
N ALA A 163 13.67 -28.34 -7.02
CA ALA A 163 13.14 -29.53 -6.34
C ALA A 163 11.62 -29.69 -6.52
N LYS A 164 10.88 -28.57 -6.47
CA LYS A 164 9.43 -28.59 -6.75
C LYS A 164 9.12 -28.88 -8.22
N LYS A 165 9.85 -28.27 -9.16
CA LYS A 165 9.56 -28.38 -10.60
C LYS A 165 9.99 -29.70 -11.20
N GLN A 166 11.06 -30.32 -10.75
CA GLN A 166 11.51 -31.65 -11.18
C GLN A 166 10.49 -32.75 -10.87
N LYS A 167 9.60 -32.55 -9.89
CA LYS A 167 8.48 -33.48 -9.62
C LYS A 167 7.38 -33.45 -10.69
N HIS A 168 7.36 -32.45 -11.56
CA HIS A 168 6.38 -32.34 -12.63
C HIS A 168 6.90 -33.00 -13.91
N SER A 169 6.15 -33.89 -14.51
CA SER A 169 6.49 -34.60 -15.75
C SER A 169 7.01 -33.71 -16.88
N ARG A 170 6.48 -32.49 -16.97
CA ARG A 170 6.90 -31.46 -17.94
C ARG A 170 8.40 -31.09 -17.88
N TYR A 171 9.03 -31.21 -16.72
CA TYR A 171 10.40 -30.78 -16.48
C TYR A 171 11.33 -31.92 -16.03
N GLN A 172 10.76 -33.09 -15.72
CA GLN A 172 11.47 -34.21 -15.12
C GLN A 172 12.63 -34.72 -16.02
N ASN A 173 12.38 -34.76 -17.34
CA ASN A 173 13.31 -35.28 -18.33
C ASN A 173 13.83 -34.19 -19.30
N ASP A 174 13.65 -32.91 -18.98
CA ASP A 174 14.03 -31.81 -19.86
C ASP A 174 14.73 -30.68 -19.07
N PRO A 175 16.01 -30.85 -18.72
CA PRO A 175 16.79 -29.84 -17.99
C PRO A 175 16.86 -28.50 -18.73
N LEU A 176 16.89 -28.51 -20.08
CA LEU A 176 16.95 -27.29 -20.87
C LEU A 176 15.68 -26.47 -20.75
N LYS A 177 14.55 -27.13 -20.76
CA LYS A 177 13.24 -26.50 -20.59
C LYS A 177 13.09 -25.92 -19.17
N LEU A 178 13.58 -26.64 -18.16
CA LEU A 178 13.62 -26.13 -16.78
C LEU A 178 14.53 -24.92 -16.69
N ALA A 179 15.72 -24.94 -17.28
CA ALA A 179 16.63 -23.82 -17.31
C ALA A 179 16.01 -22.57 -17.94
N LYS A 180 15.35 -22.72 -19.11
CA LYS A 180 14.61 -21.63 -19.77
C LYS A 180 13.50 -21.05 -18.87
N TYR A 181 12.75 -21.90 -18.19
CA TYR A 181 11.73 -21.46 -17.24
C TYR A 181 12.33 -20.65 -16.09
N LEU A 182 13.39 -21.16 -15.46
CA LEU A 182 14.03 -20.50 -14.33
C LEU A 182 14.64 -19.15 -14.71
N THR A 183 15.26 -19.07 -15.89
CA THR A 183 15.80 -17.81 -16.43
C THR A 183 14.68 -16.80 -16.71
N SER A 184 13.51 -17.26 -17.21
CA SER A 184 12.33 -16.39 -17.39
C SER A 184 11.76 -15.87 -16.07
N GLN A 185 12.00 -16.57 -14.95
CA GLN A 185 11.66 -16.10 -13.61
C GLN A 185 12.66 -15.07 -13.06
N GLY A 186 13.71 -14.72 -13.83
CA GLY A 186 14.68 -13.69 -13.51
C GLY A 186 15.93 -14.17 -12.82
N PHE A 187 16.15 -15.49 -12.63
CA PHE A 187 17.41 -16.02 -12.14
C PHE A 187 18.49 -15.94 -13.23
N SER A 188 19.74 -15.70 -12.82
CA SER A 188 20.86 -15.68 -13.76
C SER A 188 21.10 -17.06 -14.38
N TYR A 189 21.47 -17.07 -15.66
CA TYR A 189 21.73 -18.33 -16.38
C TYR A 189 22.86 -19.14 -15.73
N ASP A 190 23.91 -18.46 -15.28
CA ASP A 190 25.07 -19.11 -14.64
C ASP A 190 24.69 -19.79 -13.33
N LEU A 191 23.88 -19.14 -12.50
CA LEU A 191 23.38 -19.73 -11.25
C LEU A 191 22.49 -20.95 -11.55
N VAL A 192 21.58 -20.81 -12.52
CA VAL A 192 20.71 -21.90 -12.97
C VAL A 192 21.52 -23.08 -13.47
N LYS A 193 22.47 -22.86 -14.37
CA LYS A 193 23.37 -23.90 -14.92
C LYS A 193 24.16 -24.62 -13.82
N LYS A 194 24.75 -23.84 -12.90
CA LYS A 194 25.54 -24.38 -11.76
C LYS A 194 24.72 -25.30 -10.87
N LEU A 195 23.45 -24.94 -10.60
CA LEU A 195 22.59 -25.73 -9.70
C LEU A 195 21.95 -26.94 -10.40
N LEU A 196 21.66 -26.85 -11.69
CA LEU A 196 21.16 -27.99 -12.46
C LEU A 196 22.25 -29.04 -12.67
N ALA A 197 23.52 -28.64 -12.95
CA ALA A 197 24.63 -29.55 -13.09
C ALA A 197 24.95 -30.35 -11.80
N LYS A 198 24.76 -29.73 -10.63
CA LYS A 198 24.96 -30.43 -9.34
C LYS A 198 23.85 -31.42 -8.99
N ASN A 199 22.71 -31.36 -9.67
CA ASN A 199 21.55 -32.23 -9.45
C ASN A 199 21.47 -33.36 -10.51
N THR A 200 22.40 -33.42 -11.45
CA THR A 200 22.58 -34.59 -12.34
C THR A 200 23.42 -35.61 -11.59
N PRO A 201 22.97 -36.85 -11.34
CA PRO A 201 23.83 -37.90 -10.79
C PRO A 201 25.07 -38.03 -11.69
N GLU A 202 26.26 -38.05 -11.12
CA GLU A 202 27.44 -38.55 -11.82
C GLU A 202 27.20 -40.06 -12.05
N ASP A 203 27.13 -40.45 -13.32
CA ASP A 203 27.07 -41.86 -13.74
C ASP A 203 28.38 -42.61 -13.31
#